data_a19edcb8f542bf6d7f1474a01c08be2e
#
_entry.id   a19edcb8f542bf6d7f1474a01c08be2e
#
_cell.length_a   1.000
_cell.length_b   1.000
_cell.length_c   1.000
_cell.angle_alpha   90.00
_cell.angle_beta   90.00
_cell.angle_gamma   90.00
#
_symmetry.space_group_name_H-M   'P 1'
#
loop_
_entity.id
_entity.type
_entity.pdbx_description
1 polymer ?
#
loop_
_entity_poly.entity_id
_entity_poly.type
_entity_poly.pdbx_seq_one_letter_code
_entity_poly.pdbx_strand_id
1 'polypeptide(L)'
;TPDFWLKGLHMDTLERLVAGYPTKAPVSIHAPVLDLNPCSINPDVREVSIRWIERSIKIAENLQASVCTIHPGRRTAKRPPTITDYQRLGHMLDCIEETAKKVRVKVAIENMEPAVNALLTTPEEVIKILDERPWLYFTFDFAHASGSGRDIVSSFLEIGNERMVNIHLSKGMNGFMHGPPSEDERVLPF
;
A
#
# COMPACT_ATOMS: atom_id res chain seq x y z
N THR A 1 -0.17 11.83 4.24
CA THR A 1 0.07 12.81 5.31
C THR A 1 -1.25 13.19 5.99
N PRO A 2 -1.25 13.61 7.28
CA PRO A 2 -2.45 14.05 8.00
C PRO A 2 -3.25 15.12 7.25
N ASP A 3 -2.58 15.92 6.45
CA ASP A 3 -3.16 17.01 5.66
C ASP A 3 -4.18 16.55 4.61
N PHE A 4 -4.19 15.28 4.25
CA PHE A 4 -5.18 14.69 3.34
C PHE A 4 -6.62 14.76 3.87
N TRP A 5 -6.77 14.87 5.20
CA TRP A 5 -8.06 14.92 5.89
C TRP A 5 -8.58 16.34 6.07
N LEU A 6 -7.74 17.36 5.83
CA LEU A 6 -8.14 18.74 6.01
C LEU A 6 -9.19 19.12 4.96
N LYS A 7 -10.34 19.59 5.42
CA LYS A 7 -11.35 20.22 4.57
C LYS A 7 -10.69 21.39 3.85
N GLY A 8 -10.55 21.31 2.54
CA GLY A 8 -10.01 22.41 1.74
C GLY A 8 -8.62 22.18 1.16
N LEU A 9 -8.01 20.99 1.30
CA LEU A 9 -6.86 20.65 0.46
C LEU A 9 -7.36 20.47 -0.98
N HIS A 10 -7.31 21.54 -1.75
CA HIS A 10 -7.71 21.55 -3.14
C HIS A 10 -6.62 20.85 -3.99
N MET A 11 -7.02 20.15 -5.05
CA MET A 11 -6.12 19.52 -6.02
C MET A 11 -5.06 20.53 -6.51
N ASP A 12 -5.44 21.78 -6.79
CA ASP A 12 -4.55 22.85 -7.19
C ASP A 12 -3.40 23.11 -6.19
N THR A 13 -3.61 22.81 -4.90
CA THR A 13 -2.57 22.96 -3.88
C THR A 13 -1.59 21.78 -3.96
N LEU A 14 -2.08 20.56 -4.16
CA LEU A 14 -1.23 19.39 -4.36
C LEU A 14 -0.43 19.50 -5.66
N GLU A 15 -1.07 19.92 -6.75
CA GLU A 15 -0.42 20.15 -8.04
C GLU A 15 0.71 21.18 -7.93
N ARG A 16 0.45 22.30 -7.23
CA ARG A 16 1.48 23.33 -6.97
C ARG A 16 2.62 22.82 -6.09
N LEU A 17 2.33 22.01 -5.08
CA LEU A 17 3.35 21.40 -4.24
C LEU A 17 4.23 20.44 -5.05
N VAL A 18 3.63 19.60 -5.87
CA VAL A 18 4.38 18.66 -6.73
C VAL A 18 5.17 19.42 -7.79
N ALA A 19 4.57 20.41 -8.46
CA ALA A 19 5.24 21.23 -9.47
C ALA A 19 6.38 22.10 -8.91
N GLY A 20 6.29 22.48 -7.63
CA GLY A 20 7.33 23.24 -6.91
C GLY A 20 8.54 22.40 -6.47
N TYR A 21 8.45 21.07 -6.55
CA TYR A 21 9.58 20.20 -6.23
C TYR A 21 10.55 20.11 -7.41
N PRO A 22 11.81 20.51 -7.26
CA PRO A 22 12.80 20.60 -8.36
C PRO A 22 13.36 19.24 -8.76
N THR A 23 12.63 18.16 -8.57
CA THR A 23 13.11 16.81 -8.87
C THR A 23 12.46 16.28 -10.15
N LYS A 24 13.28 15.60 -10.98
CA LYS A 24 12.79 14.78 -12.12
C LYS A 24 12.44 13.36 -11.68
N ALA A 25 12.48 13.07 -10.38
CA ALA A 25 12.13 11.75 -9.86
C ALA A 25 10.65 11.46 -10.06
N PRO A 26 10.27 10.22 -10.36
CA PRO A 26 8.89 9.83 -10.47
C PRO A 26 8.15 10.06 -9.15
N VAL A 27 6.93 10.57 -9.23
CA VAL A 27 6.05 10.76 -8.07
C VAL A 27 5.35 9.45 -7.77
N SER A 28 5.27 9.08 -6.50
CA SER A 28 4.40 8.01 -6.00
C SER A 28 3.42 8.58 -4.98
N ILE A 29 2.21 8.03 -4.96
CA ILE A 29 1.16 8.40 -4.01
C ILE A 29 0.90 7.21 -3.08
N HIS A 30 0.78 7.48 -1.80
CA HIS A 30 0.29 6.51 -0.83
C HIS A 30 -1.14 6.87 -0.43
N ALA A 31 -2.07 5.94 -0.60
CA ALA A 31 -3.45 6.13 -0.16
C ALA A 31 -3.50 6.29 1.38
N PRO A 32 -4.41 7.10 1.93
CA PRO A 32 -4.51 7.29 3.36
C PRO A 32 -4.96 6.00 4.06
N VAL A 33 -4.37 5.74 5.22
CA VAL A 33 -4.60 4.51 6.00
C VAL A 33 -5.08 4.78 7.42
N LEU A 34 -4.82 5.99 7.95
CA LEU A 34 -5.23 6.36 9.30
C LEU A 34 -6.76 6.45 9.37
N ASP A 35 -7.34 5.85 10.41
CA ASP A 35 -8.79 5.79 10.65
C ASP A 35 -9.61 5.11 9.55
N LEU A 36 -8.94 4.50 8.57
CA LEU A 36 -9.54 3.74 7.47
C LEU A 36 -9.26 2.25 7.60
N ASN A 37 -10.24 1.45 7.20
CA ASN A 37 -10.09 0.01 7.09
C ASN A 37 -11.05 -0.54 6.02
N PRO A 38 -10.57 -0.82 4.80
CA PRO A 38 -11.42 -1.37 3.73
C PRO A 38 -11.89 -2.80 4.01
N CYS A 39 -11.34 -3.47 5.03
CA CYS A 39 -11.78 -4.78 5.51
C CYS A 39 -12.65 -4.69 6.78
N SER A 40 -13.10 -3.50 7.18
CA SER A 40 -13.94 -3.32 8.36
C SER A 40 -15.22 -4.17 8.30
N ILE A 41 -15.61 -4.71 9.45
CA ILE A 41 -16.94 -5.35 9.60
C ILE A 41 -18.06 -4.30 9.58
N ASN A 42 -17.76 -3.05 9.97
CA ASN A 42 -18.69 -1.93 9.84
C ASN A 42 -18.75 -1.50 8.36
N PRO A 43 -19.92 -1.62 7.69
CA PRO A 43 -20.05 -1.29 6.29
C PRO A 43 -19.73 0.18 5.98
N ASP A 44 -20.13 1.12 6.83
CA ASP A 44 -19.91 2.55 6.61
C ASP A 44 -18.41 2.87 6.60
N VAL A 45 -17.63 2.30 7.54
CA VAL A 45 -16.17 2.44 7.58
C VAL A 45 -15.54 1.83 6.34
N ARG A 46 -16.00 0.65 5.92
CA ARG A 46 -15.52 -0.04 4.72
C ARG A 46 -15.75 0.80 3.47
N GLU A 47 -16.97 1.29 3.27
CA GLU A 47 -17.32 2.11 2.11
C GLU A 47 -16.55 3.42 2.05
N VAL A 48 -16.44 4.12 3.19
CA VAL A 48 -15.63 5.35 3.27
C VAL A 48 -14.18 5.05 2.90
N SER A 49 -13.62 3.94 3.40
CA SER A 49 -12.24 3.54 3.10
C SER A 49 -12.05 3.27 1.61
N ILE A 50 -12.95 2.55 0.97
CA ILE A 50 -12.90 2.25 -0.48
C ILE A 50 -13.00 3.55 -1.30
N ARG A 51 -13.91 4.45 -0.96
CA ARG A 51 -14.02 5.77 -1.64
C ARG A 51 -12.74 6.60 -1.54
N TRP A 52 -12.05 6.54 -0.40
CA TRP A 52 -10.75 7.23 -0.25
C TRP A 52 -9.65 6.61 -1.09
N ILE A 53 -9.62 5.28 -1.22
CA ILE A 53 -8.69 4.58 -2.12
C ILE A 53 -8.95 5.00 -3.57
N GLU A 54 -10.19 4.94 -4.04
CA GLU A 54 -10.56 5.38 -5.40
C GLU A 54 -10.19 6.84 -5.68
N ARG A 55 -10.44 7.72 -4.69
CA ARG A 55 -10.04 9.12 -4.79
C ARG A 55 -8.52 9.27 -4.91
N SER A 56 -7.76 8.47 -4.16
CA SER A 56 -6.29 8.51 -4.20
C SER A 56 -5.76 8.05 -5.57
N ILE A 57 -6.37 7.05 -6.19
CA ILE A 57 -6.04 6.61 -7.54
C ILE A 57 -6.27 7.73 -8.56
N LYS A 58 -7.40 8.44 -8.47
CA LYS A 58 -7.72 9.58 -9.33
C LYS A 58 -6.76 10.75 -9.12
N ILE A 59 -6.40 11.03 -7.87
CA ILE A 59 -5.39 12.05 -7.54
C ILE A 59 -4.03 11.67 -8.12
N ALA A 60 -3.63 10.39 -7.98
CA ALA A 60 -2.37 9.91 -8.54
C ALA A 60 -2.32 10.07 -10.07
N GLU A 61 -3.42 9.79 -10.77
CA GLU A 61 -3.51 10.02 -12.22
C GLU A 61 -3.38 11.50 -12.57
N ASN A 62 -4.08 12.40 -11.88
CA ASN A 62 -4.01 13.85 -12.13
C ASN A 62 -2.60 14.41 -11.90
N LEU A 63 -1.89 13.88 -10.90
CA LEU A 63 -0.50 14.26 -10.59
C LEU A 63 0.53 13.54 -11.46
N GLN A 64 0.10 12.72 -12.42
CA GLN A 64 0.96 11.90 -13.28
C GLN A 64 1.93 11.02 -12.47
N ALA A 65 1.46 10.53 -11.32
CA ALA A 65 2.23 9.62 -10.50
C ALA A 65 2.45 8.28 -11.22
N SER A 66 3.58 7.64 -10.96
CA SER A 66 3.89 6.33 -11.52
C SER A 66 3.16 5.20 -10.79
N VAL A 67 2.98 5.35 -9.47
CA VAL A 67 2.39 4.34 -8.59
C VAL A 67 1.45 4.98 -7.58
N CYS A 68 0.34 4.30 -7.28
CA CYS A 68 -0.53 4.53 -6.14
C CYS A 68 -0.50 3.31 -5.23
N THR A 69 0.16 3.41 -4.08
CA THR A 69 0.21 2.34 -3.07
C THR A 69 -1.05 2.34 -2.22
N ILE A 70 -1.63 1.15 -2.02
CA ILE A 70 -2.81 0.92 -1.19
C ILE A 70 -2.53 -0.16 -0.15
N HIS A 71 -3.16 -0.07 1.03
CA HIS A 71 -3.12 -1.12 2.04
C HIS A 71 -4.28 -2.13 1.87
N PRO A 72 -4.07 -3.41 2.23
CA PRO A 72 -5.10 -4.44 2.17
C PRO A 72 -6.21 -4.25 3.22
N GLY A 73 -5.98 -3.37 4.21
CA GLY A 73 -6.80 -3.32 5.41
C GLY A 73 -6.40 -4.39 6.43
N ARG A 74 -7.26 -4.59 7.43
CA ARG A 74 -7.01 -5.55 8.51
C ARG A 74 -8.32 -6.08 9.07
N ARG A 75 -8.28 -7.26 9.71
CA ARG A 75 -9.39 -7.72 10.52
C ARG A 75 -9.65 -6.72 11.66
N THR A 76 -10.90 -6.33 11.85
CA THR A 76 -11.29 -5.35 12.89
C THR A 76 -10.93 -5.80 14.31
N ALA A 77 -11.07 -7.10 14.62
CA ALA A 77 -10.69 -7.65 15.91
C ALA A 77 -9.22 -8.13 15.92
N LYS A 78 -8.52 -8.02 17.06
CA LYS A 78 -7.17 -8.57 17.25
C LYS A 78 -7.19 -10.11 17.32
N ARG A 79 -7.50 -10.76 16.21
CA ARG A 79 -7.52 -12.22 16.03
C ARG A 79 -7.04 -12.52 14.61
N PRO A 80 -6.55 -13.74 14.33
CA PRO A 80 -6.13 -14.13 12.99
C PRO A 80 -7.23 -13.90 11.96
N PRO A 81 -6.91 -13.42 10.74
CA PRO A 81 -7.86 -13.27 9.65
C PRO A 81 -8.58 -14.58 9.32
N THR A 82 -9.78 -14.46 8.82
CA THR A 82 -10.61 -15.58 8.36
C THR A 82 -10.94 -15.41 6.88
N ILE A 83 -11.53 -16.41 6.29
CA ILE A 83 -11.98 -16.37 4.88
C ILE A 83 -12.85 -15.12 4.62
N THR A 84 -13.68 -14.71 5.60
CA THR A 84 -14.54 -13.53 5.46
C THR A 84 -13.75 -12.23 5.38
N ASP A 85 -12.56 -12.15 5.99
CA ASP A 85 -11.70 -10.97 5.93
C ASP A 85 -11.06 -10.87 4.55
N TYR A 86 -10.60 -12.00 3.97
CA TYR A 86 -10.11 -12.06 2.59
C TYR A 86 -11.23 -11.80 1.55
N GLN A 87 -12.46 -12.22 1.82
CA GLN A 87 -13.62 -11.85 0.98
C GLN A 87 -13.86 -10.33 0.98
N ARG A 88 -13.67 -9.65 2.12
CA ARG A 88 -13.76 -8.18 2.17
C ARG A 88 -12.60 -7.52 1.42
N LEU A 89 -11.38 -8.07 1.51
CA LEU A 89 -10.25 -7.62 0.69
C LEU A 89 -10.57 -7.79 -0.79
N GLY A 90 -11.07 -8.96 -1.21
CA GLY A 90 -11.52 -9.19 -2.58
C GLY A 90 -12.58 -8.18 -3.03
N HIS A 91 -13.59 -7.92 -2.20
CA HIS A 91 -14.62 -6.93 -2.49
C HIS A 91 -14.04 -5.51 -2.67
N MET A 92 -13.10 -5.09 -1.82
CA MET A 92 -12.42 -3.80 -1.99
C MET A 92 -11.71 -3.73 -3.35
N LEU A 93 -10.96 -4.78 -3.71
CA LEU A 93 -10.25 -4.85 -4.98
C LEU A 93 -11.21 -4.83 -6.17
N ASP A 94 -12.35 -5.54 -6.10
CA ASP A 94 -13.39 -5.53 -7.12
C ASP A 94 -14.00 -4.12 -7.31
N CYS A 95 -14.24 -3.41 -6.21
CA CYS A 95 -14.78 -2.04 -6.27
C CYS A 95 -13.83 -1.07 -6.98
N ILE A 96 -12.52 -1.16 -6.75
CA ILE A 96 -11.55 -0.23 -7.31
C ILE A 96 -11.03 -0.64 -8.71
N GLU A 97 -11.29 -1.87 -9.15
CA GLU A 97 -10.75 -2.43 -10.40
C GLU A 97 -11.08 -1.57 -11.62
N GLU A 98 -12.34 -1.13 -11.75
CA GLU A 98 -12.76 -0.30 -12.88
C GLU A 98 -12.02 1.03 -12.91
N THR A 99 -11.82 1.66 -11.76
CA THR A 99 -11.04 2.90 -11.64
C THR A 99 -9.58 2.64 -11.98
N ALA A 100 -8.99 1.57 -11.43
CA ALA A 100 -7.59 1.21 -11.67
C ALA A 100 -7.30 0.92 -13.15
N LYS A 101 -8.21 0.27 -13.88
CA LYS A 101 -8.07 -0.03 -15.31
C LYS A 101 -8.21 1.18 -16.23
N LYS A 102 -8.82 2.28 -15.75
CA LYS A 102 -9.04 3.50 -16.54
C LYS A 102 -7.90 4.51 -16.44
N VAL A 103 -6.96 4.31 -15.55
CA VAL A 103 -5.83 5.22 -15.29
C VAL A 103 -4.52 4.62 -15.79
N ARG A 104 -3.50 5.46 -15.97
CA ARG A 104 -2.14 5.04 -16.33
C ARG A 104 -1.30 4.68 -15.12
N VAL A 105 -1.65 5.22 -13.96
CA VAL A 105 -0.95 4.97 -12.70
C VAL A 105 -1.09 3.50 -12.30
N LYS A 106 0.02 2.88 -11.91
CA LYS A 106 0.01 1.51 -11.42
C LYS A 106 -0.53 1.48 -10.00
N VAL A 107 -1.64 0.78 -9.77
CA VAL A 107 -2.18 0.59 -8.42
C VAL A 107 -1.49 -0.63 -7.80
N ALA A 108 -0.79 -0.42 -6.69
CA ALA A 108 0.04 -1.42 -6.05
C ALA A 108 -0.40 -1.68 -4.60
N ILE A 109 -0.64 -2.94 -4.27
CA ILE A 109 -0.97 -3.35 -2.91
C ILE A 109 0.32 -3.62 -2.12
N GLU A 110 0.34 -3.28 -0.84
CA GLU A 110 1.51 -3.37 0.02
C GLU A 110 1.43 -4.59 0.94
N ASN A 111 2.59 -5.26 1.18
CA ASN A 111 2.67 -6.26 2.25
C ASN A 111 2.66 -5.58 3.61
N MET A 112 2.04 -6.25 4.59
CA MET A 112 1.88 -5.71 5.94
C MET A 112 2.84 -6.38 6.94
N GLU A 113 3.10 -5.67 8.04
CA GLU A 113 3.81 -6.20 9.19
C GLU A 113 3.07 -7.40 9.81
N PRO A 114 3.77 -8.37 10.42
CA PRO A 114 3.19 -9.58 10.98
C PRO A 114 2.40 -9.32 12.28
N ALA A 115 1.35 -8.52 12.19
CA ALA A 115 0.40 -8.31 13.29
C ALA A 115 -0.68 -9.40 13.27
N VAL A 116 -1.20 -9.77 14.44
CA VAL A 116 -2.17 -10.88 14.58
C VAL A 116 -3.44 -10.75 13.73
N ASN A 117 -3.79 -9.55 13.32
CA ASN A 117 -4.99 -9.24 12.53
C ASN A 117 -4.67 -8.62 11.15
N ALA A 118 -3.41 -8.64 10.74
CA ALA A 118 -2.98 -8.16 9.45
C ALA A 118 -3.32 -9.16 8.32
N LEU A 119 -3.45 -8.65 7.12
CA LEU A 119 -3.63 -9.39 5.86
C LEU A 119 -2.38 -9.15 5.01
N LEU A 120 -2.07 -10.08 4.12
CA LEU A 120 -0.93 -10.00 3.22
C LEU A 120 0.42 -9.83 3.95
N THR A 121 0.64 -10.70 4.91
CA THR A 121 1.87 -10.72 5.72
C THR A 121 2.91 -11.69 5.18
N THR A 122 2.54 -12.55 4.23
CA THR A 122 3.45 -13.53 3.61
C THR A 122 3.49 -13.40 2.09
N PRO A 123 4.59 -13.84 1.44
CA PRO A 123 4.72 -13.84 -0.01
C PRO A 123 3.60 -14.62 -0.70
N GLU A 124 3.20 -15.76 -0.15
CA GLU A 124 2.15 -16.62 -0.71
C GLU A 124 0.79 -15.92 -0.76
N GLU A 125 0.45 -15.17 0.28
CA GLU A 125 -0.78 -14.37 0.32
C GLU A 125 -0.76 -13.28 -0.76
N VAL A 126 0.38 -12.61 -0.93
CA VAL A 126 0.56 -11.56 -1.94
C VAL A 126 0.50 -12.16 -3.35
N ILE A 127 1.24 -13.23 -3.62
CA ILE A 127 1.23 -13.94 -4.92
C ILE A 127 -0.20 -14.33 -5.29
N LYS A 128 -0.93 -14.96 -4.35
CA LYS A 128 -2.31 -15.37 -4.59
C LYS A 128 -3.21 -14.21 -5.02
N ILE A 129 -3.14 -13.08 -4.33
CA ILE A 129 -3.96 -11.91 -4.67
C ILE A 129 -3.56 -11.31 -6.03
N LEU A 130 -2.27 -11.29 -6.33
CA LEU A 130 -1.76 -10.81 -7.62
C LEU A 130 -2.19 -11.72 -8.78
N ASP A 131 -2.17 -13.04 -8.60
CA ASP A 131 -2.61 -14.00 -9.61
C ASP A 131 -4.12 -13.88 -9.90
N GLU A 132 -4.92 -13.66 -8.85
CA GLU A 132 -6.36 -13.43 -8.97
C GLU A 132 -6.70 -12.07 -9.62
N ARG A 133 -5.76 -11.11 -9.61
CA ARG A 133 -5.96 -9.72 -10.07
C ARG A 133 -4.83 -9.27 -10.99
N PRO A 134 -4.83 -9.61 -12.29
CA PRO A 134 -3.75 -9.28 -13.24
C PRO A 134 -3.46 -7.79 -13.40
N TRP A 135 -4.40 -6.92 -13.08
CA TRP A 135 -4.25 -5.47 -13.13
C TRP A 135 -3.53 -4.88 -11.90
N LEU A 136 -3.47 -5.63 -10.79
CA LEU A 136 -2.91 -5.18 -9.53
C LEU A 136 -1.40 -5.37 -9.53
N TYR A 137 -0.67 -4.40 -9.00
CA TYR A 137 0.78 -4.42 -8.80
C TYR A 137 1.12 -4.58 -7.32
N PHE A 138 2.42 -4.64 -7.02
CA PHE A 138 2.93 -4.86 -5.68
C PHE A 138 3.87 -3.72 -5.26
N THR A 139 3.67 -3.19 -4.07
CA THR A 139 4.63 -2.36 -3.32
C THR A 139 5.24 -3.21 -2.23
N PHE A 140 6.54 -3.42 -2.29
CA PHE A 140 7.27 -4.13 -1.25
C PHE A 140 7.70 -3.18 -0.14
N ASP A 141 7.18 -3.36 1.09
CA ASP A 141 7.70 -2.68 2.26
C ASP A 141 8.69 -3.59 3.00
N PHE A 142 9.96 -3.15 2.99
CA PHE A 142 11.07 -3.86 3.60
C PHE A 142 10.94 -3.93 5.12
N ALA A 143 10.52 -2.84 5.77
CA ALA A 143 10.41 -2.81 7.23
C ALA A 143 9.32 -3.77 7.72
N HIS A 144 8.20 -3.86 7.00
CA HIS A 144 7.14 -4.82 7.31
C HIS A 144 7.62 -6.28 7.21
N ALA A 145 8.41 -6.60 6.19
CA ALA A 145 8.92 -7.96 5.98
C ALA A 145 10.08 -8.31 6.92
N SER A 146 10.93 -7.35 7.27
CA SER A 146 12.18 -7.58 8.01
C SER A 146 11.95 -8.17 9.41
N GLY A 147 10.83 -7.87 10.02
CA GLY A 147 10.40 -8.44 11.31
C GLY A 147 10.17 -9.96 11.28
N SER A 148 9.97 -10.54 10.10
CA SER A 148 9.72 -11.97 9.88
C SER A 148 10.97 -12.77 9.51
N GLY A 149 12.12 -12.11 9.34
CA GLY A 149 13.41 -12.74 9.04
C GLY A 149 13.85 -12.62 7.58
N ARG A 150 15.13 -12.94 7.33
CA ARG A 150 15.77 -12.77 6.01
C ARG A 150 15.16 -13.62 4.91
N ASP A 151 14.75 -14.84 5.23
CA ASP A 151 14.17 -15.77 4.24
C ASP A 151 12.85 -15.22 3.69
N ILE A 152 12.04 -14.58 4.53
CA ILE A 152 10.79 -13.94 4.12
C ILE A 152 11.07 -12.74 3.21
N VAL A 153 12.06 -11.92 3.53
CA VAL A 153 12.48 -10.80 2.66
C VAL A 153 12.88 -11.32 1.28
N SER A 154 13.72 -12.36 1.23
CA SER A 154 14.16 -12.98 -0.03
C SER A 154 12.98 -13.49 -0.85
N SER A 155 12.04 -14.18 -0.21
CA SER A 155 10.84 -14.71 -0.88
C SER A 155 9.91 -13.61 -1.44
N PHE A 156 9.80 -12.45 -0.76
CA PHE A 156 9.09 -11.30 -1.34
C PHE A 156 9.80 -10.75 -2.58
N LEU A 157 11.13 -10.71 -2.58
CA LEU A 157 11.90 -10.24 -3.74
C LEU A 157 11.77 -11.17 -4.96
N GLU A 158 11.44 -12.44 -4.76
CA GLU A 158 11.18 -13.40 -5.82
C GLU A 158 9.86 -13.17 -6.57
N ILE A 159 8.95 -12.32 -6.05
CA ILE A 159 7.69 -11.97 -6.75
C ILE A 159 7.95 -11.32 -8.12
N GLY A 160 9.17 -10.81 -8.33
CA GLY A 160 9.66 -10.39 -9.63
C GLY A 160 9.31 -8.96 -10.01
N ASN A 161 10.17 -8.40 -10.86
CA ASN A 161 10.14 -6.97 -11.23
C ASN A 161 8.93 -6.57 -12.08
N GLU A 162 8.24 -7.51 -12.72
CA GLU A 162 7.08 -7.18 -13.55
C GLU A 162 5.86 -6.77 -12.73
N ARG A 163 5.73 -7.32 -11.52
CA ARG A 163 4.60 -7.06 -10.62
C ARG A 163 4.98 -6.12 -9.47
N MET A 164 6.23 -6.18 -9.00
CA MET A 164 6.77 -5.26 -8.00
C MET A 164 7.17 -3.95 -8.67
N VAL A 165 6.47 -2.87 -8.38
CA VAL A 165 6.63 -1.58 -9.06
C VAL A 165 7.07 -0.46 -8.11
N ASN A 166 7.09 -0.72 -6.83
CA ASN A 166 7.52 0.22 -5.80
C ASN A 166 8.14 -0.50 -4.60
N ILE A 167 9.08 0.16 -3.94
CA ILE A 167 9.72 -0.35 -2.72
C ILE A 167 9.68 0.77 -1.67
N HIS A 168 9.16 0.45 -0.49
CA HIS A 168 9.28 1.27 0.69
C HIS A 168 10.47 0.78 1.50
N LEU A 169 11.50 1.61 1.59
CA LEU A 169 12.71 1.31 2.33
C LEU A 169 12.77 2.16 3.58
N SER A 170 12.60 1.53 4.72
CA SER A 170 12.70 2.15 6.02
C SER A 170 13.26 1.16 7.04
N LYS A 171 13.74 1.67 8.16
CA LYS A 171 14.29 0.87 9.24
C LYS A 171 13.25 0.58 10.30
N GLY A 172 13.09 -0.70 10.68
CA GLY A 172 12.45 -1.06 11.93
C GLY A 172 13.43 -0.91 13.09
N MET A 173 13.18 -0.02 14.04
CA MET A 173 14.01 0.14 15.27
C MET A 173 13.12 0.08 16.51
N ASN A 174 13.50 -0.80 17.47
CA ASN A 174 13.01 -0.78 18.85
C ASN A 174 11.50 -0.52 19.02
N GLY A 175 10.66 -1.17 18.22
CA GLY A 175 9.20 -0.99 18.25
C GLY A 175 8.68 0.20 17.43
N PHE A 176 9.54 0.95 16.76
CA PHE A 176 9.17 1.96 15.76
C PHE A 176 9.40 1.39 14.36
N MET A 177 8.33 1.26 13.61
CA MET A 177 8.38 1.00 12.17
C MET A 177 8.64 2.33 11.45
N HIS A 178 9.36 2.29 10.31
CA HIS A 178 9.60 3.44 9.45
C HIS A 178 10.58 4.52 9.96
N GLY A 179 11.61 4.10 10.71
CA GLY A 179 12.77 4.96 10.95
C GLY A 179 13.59 5.21 9.66
N PRO A 180 14.40 6.29 9.60
CA PRO A 180 15.29 6.51 8.47
C PRO A 180 16.31 5.37 8.38
N PRO A 181 16.72 4.94 7.15
CA PRO A 181 17.84 4.03 6.98
C PRO A 181 19.10 4.62 7.61
N SER A 182 19.86 3.83 8.38
CA SER A 182 21.13 4.29 8.94
C SER A 182 22.28 3.86 8.04
N GLU A 183 23.32 4.71 7.93
CA GLU A 183 24.53 4.44 7.14
C GLU A 183 25.31 3.20 7.64
N ASP A 184 25.14 2.82 8.92
CA ASP A 184 25.81 1.67 9.54
C ASP A 184 25.16 0.32 9.27
N GLU A 185 23.98 0.28 8.70
CA GLU A 185 23.38 -0.97 8.28
C GLU A 185 23.80 -1.27 6.84
N ARG A 186 24.59 -2.31 6.69
CA ARG A 186 24.78 -2.99 5.42
C ARG A 186 23.40 -3.45 4.93
N VAL A 187 22.70 -2.52 4.30
CA VAL A 187 21.58 -2.83 3.43
C VAL A 187 22.13 -3.89 2.47
N LEU A 188 21.49 -5.04 2.47
CA LEU A 188 21.90 -6.26 1.80
C LEU A 188 22.76 -6.02 0.55
N PRO A 189 23.86 -6.75 0.36
CA PRO A 189 24.49 -6.79 -0.95
C PRO A 189 23.46 -7.40 -1.92
N PHE A 190 22.96 -6.58 -2.84
CA PHE A 190 22.31 -7.05 -4.03
C PHE A 190 23.33 -7.79 -4.89
#